data_c91690ac414747a800ff6b6c7bfd561d
#
_entry.id   c91690ac414747a800ff6b6c7bfd561d
#
_cell.length_a   1.000
_cell.length_b   1.000
_cell.length_c   1.000
_cell.angle_alpha   90.00
_cell.angle_beta   90.00
_cell.angle_gamma   90.00
#
_symmetry.space_group_name_H-M   'P 1'
#
loop_
_entity.id
_entity.type
_entity.pdbx_description
1 polymer ?
#
loop_
_entity_poly.entity_id
_entity_poly.type
_entity_poly.pdbx_seq_one_letter_code
_entity_poly.pdbx_strand_id
1 'polypeptide(L)'
;MRRGECVLLCGRSGMGKTTVTKLINGLIPQFEPGVERTGEVEVCGFDPARCAMHELARHVGSVFQNPKSQFFNLTSNDELAFGLEAAGVDADAIEERIRATVGALHVEHLLDRGVTKMSGGEKQSLVFASVDVMDPDVYVLDEPTANLDARAIRVLHDQIAAILARGKTVIVAEHRLYFVADLIDRAVLIEGGRVAREFSPEDLRALSEEERARLGLRAVDPAVAMAVTCPAAPACATGALERGLSLRGFASLRKKRRVFAPVSFDVPRGAVVGVTGANGVGKSTLVRAMAGLERATEGELRFDGAPLDARARRRRCSLVMQDVNHQLFSDSVRGECELSAAGVDAARVDEVLAALDLEHLEACHPMALSGGQKQRLAVACALLAGWEVLLLDEPTSGLDFGHMVEVSRLVKGLAERDICIVVVTHDCEFLSRSCDFAYELEAG
;
A
#
# COMPACT_ATOMS: atom_id res chain seq x y z
N MET A 1 5.75 25.11 12.75
CA MET A 1 6.81 24.08 12.90
C MET A 1 8.15 24.75 13.11
N ARG A 2 9.05 24.10 13.80
CA ARG A 2 10.41 24.61 14.05
C ARG A 2 11.38 23.94 13.06
N ARG A 3 12.50 24.59 12.80
CA ARG A 3 13.58 23.99 12.00
C ARG A 3 14.13 22.74 12.71
N GLY A 4 14.34 21.66 11.97
CA GLY A 4 14.81 20.38 12.50
C GLY A 4 13.74 19.55 13.20
N GLU A 5 12.47 19.98 13.16
CA GLU A 5 11.35 19.26 13.79
C GLU A 5 10.82 18.16 12.85
N CYS A 6 10.53 17.00 13.40
CA CYS A 6 9.80 15.90 12.72
C CYS A 6 8.34 15.89 13.18
N VAL A 7 7.41 16.16 12.26
CA VAL A 7 5.97 16.19 12.56
C VAL A 7 5.23 15.10 11.80
N LEU A 8 4.50 14.27 12.52
CA LEU A 8 3.61 13.26 11.96
C LEU A 8 2.20 13.84 11.82
N LEU A 9 1.66 13.87 10.61
CA LEU A 9 0.24 14.11 10.35
C LEU A 9 -0.50 12.77 10.35
N CYS A 10 -1.41 12.60 11.30
CA CYS A 10 -2.17 11.36 11.45
C CYS A 10 -3.69 11.63 11.42
N GLY A 11 -4.50 10.58 11.34
CA GLY A 11 -5.96 10.65 11.24
C GLY A 11 -6.51 9.78 10.12
N ARG A 12 -7.84 9.70 10.04
CA ARG A 12 -8.53 8.87 9.04
C ARG A 12 -8.26 9.33 7.61
N SER A 13 -8.51 8.45 6.65
CA SER A 13 -8.46 8.79 5.22
C SER A 13 -9.48 9.88 4.89
N GLY A 14 -9.15 10.76 3.94
CA GLY A 14 -10.04 11.86 3.55
C GLY A 14 -10.14 13.03 4.54
N MET A 15 -9.46 13.01 5.68
CA MET A 15 -9.54 14.08 6.69
C MET A 15 -8.68 15.32 6.36
N GLY A 16 -7.95 15.33 5.24
CA GLY A 16 -7.20 16.50 4.78
C GLY A 16 -5.68 16.46 5.01
N LYS A 17 -5.09 15.32 5.40
CA LYS A 17 -3.63 15.18 5.55
C LYS A 17 -2.87 15.54 4.27
N THR A 18 -3.23 14.90 3.14
CA THR A 18 -2.67 15.19 1.80
C THR A 18 -2.95 16.64 1.35
N THR A 19 -4.07 17.23 1.77
CA THR A 19 -4.35 18.65 1.50
C THR A 19 -3.33 19.55 2.20
N VAL A 20 -2.98 19.23 3.46
CA VAL A 20 -1.95 19.96 4.19
C VAL A 20 -0.58 19.81 3.52
N THR A 21 -0.20 18.59 3.12
CA THR A 21 1.07 18.36 2.40
C THR A 21 1.12 19.14 1.08
N LYS A 22 0.00 19.16 0.32
CA LYS A 22 -0.12 19.93 -0.94
C LYS A 22 -0.09 21.44 -0.75
N LEU A 23 -0.57 21.97 0.35
CA LEU A 23 -0.44 23.40 0.69
C LEU A 23 1.01 23.76 0.98
N ILE A 24 1.76 22.89 1.66
CA ILE A 24 3.15 23.13 2.05
C ILE A 24 4.08 23.08 0.84
N ASN A 25 3.88 22.13 -0.07
CA ASN A 25 4.70 21.96 -1.28
C ASN A 25 4.21 22.80 -2.48
N GLY A 26 3.19 23.65 -2.29
CA GLY A 26 2.69 24.58 -3.31
C GLY A 26 1.83 23.98 -4.41
N LEU A 27 1.49 22.67 -4.37
CA LEU A 27 0.60 22.05 -5.35
C LEU A 27 -0.81 22.65 -5.29
N ILE A 28 -1.26 23.08 -4.10
CA ILE A 28 -2.45 23.88 -3.92
C ILE A 28 -2.01 25.34 -3.64
N PRO A 29 -2.51 26.34 -4.36
CA PRO A 29 -3.48 26.27 -5.45
C PRO A 29 -2.87 26.15 -6.86
N GLN A 30 -1.53 26.07 -7.01
CA GLN A 30 -0.87 26.26 -8.31
C GLN A 30 -1.28 25.22 -9.39
N PHE A 31 -1.55 23.95 -8.97
CA PHE A 31 -1.92 22.86 -9.87
C PHE A 31 -3.35 22.33 -9.67
N GLU A 32 -4.08 22.87 -8.69
CA GLU A 32 -5.47 22.54 -8.45
C GLU A 32 -6.34 23.81 -8.62
N PRO A 33 -6.63 24.20 -9.87
CA PRO A 33 -7.44 25.38 -10.15
C PRO A 33 -8.88 25.18 -9.63
N GLY A 34 -9.43 26.16 -8.97
CA GLY A 34 -10.78 26.12 -8.39
C GLY A 34 -10.78 25.86 -6.88
N VAL A 35 -9.63 25.63 -6.27
CA VAL A 35 -9.50 25.61 -4.81
C VAL A 35 -9.23 27.02 -4.30
N GLU A 36 -10.17 27.58 -3.54
CA GLU A 36 -9.97 28.85 -2.87
C GLU A 36 -9.19 28.64 -1.55
N ARG A 37 -8.11 29.37 -1.39
CA ARG A 37 -7.33 29.39 -0.15
C ARG A 37 -7.69 30.62 0.69
N THR A 38 -8.04 30.41 1.94
CA THR A 38 -8.16 31.44 2.96
C THR A 38 -7.08 31.25 4.01
N GLY A 39 -6.59 32.36 4.57
CA GLY A 39 -5.49 32.34 5.54
C GLY A 39 -4.10 32.39 4.89
N GLU A 40 -3.07 32.24 5.72
CA GLU A 40 -1.66 32.37 5.35
C GLU A 40 -0.94 31.03 5.51
N VAL A 41 -0.08 30.70 4.55
CA VAL A 41 0.86 29.58 4.61
C VAL A 41 2.24 30.15 4.31
N GLU A 42 3.18 29.93 5.22
CA GLU A 42 4.57 30.32 5.06
C GLU A 42 5.47 29.09 5.22
N VAL A 43 6.36 28.88 4.28
CA VAL A 43 7.36 27.81 4.29
C VAL A 43 8.71 28.38 3.93
N CYS A 44 9.68 28.33 4.83
CA CYS A 44 11.02 28.90 4.64
C CYS A 44 11.02 30.38 4.23
N GLY A 45 10.05 31.18 4.70
CA GLY A 45 9.88 32.59 4.33
C GLY A 45 9.13 32.82 3.01
N PHE A 46 8.67 31.81 2.34
CA PHE A 46 7.88 31.90 1.09
C PHE A 46 6.40 31.60 1.35
N ASP A 47 5.52 32.31 0.64
CA ASP A 47 4.14 31.89 0.47
C ASP A 47 4.07 30.91 -0.72
N PRO A 48 3.79 29.60 -0.51
CA PRO A 48 3.78 28.59 -1.57
C PRO A 48 2.78 28.89 -2.71
N ALA A 49 1.78 29.69 -2.47
CA ALA A 49 0.80 30.09 -3.50
C ALA A 49 1.28 31.24 -4.39
N ARG A 50 2.29 31.97 -3.98
CA ARG A 50 2.75 33.20 -4.64
C ARG A 50 4.18 33.13 -5.17
N CYS A 51 5.03 32.26 -4.60
CA CYS A 51 6.38 32.05 -5.10
C CYS A 51 6.38 31.18 -6.35
N ALA A 52 7.42 31.32 -7.16
CA ALA A 52 7.62 30.41 -8.29
C ALA A 52 7.93 29.00 -7.79
N MET A 53 7.35 27.97 -8.43
CA MET A 53 7.49 26.57 -8.01
C MET A 53 8.97 26.12 -7.96
N HIS A 54 9.81 26.58 -8.90
CA HIS A 54 11.22 26.23 -8.94
C HIS A 54 12.02 26.88 -7.79
N GLU A 55 11.56 28.00 -7.22
CA GLU A 55 12.15 28.60 -6.03
C GLU A 55 11.76 27.79 -4.78
N LEU A 56 10.48 27.45 -4.64
CA LEU A 56 9.99 26.63 -3.53
C LEU A 56 10.65 25.25 -3.52
N ALA A 57 10.83 24.65 -4.69
CA ALA A 57 11.43 23.31 -4.84
C ALA A 57 12.91 23.22 -4.38
N ARG A 58 13.60 24.33 -4.22
CA ARG A 58 14.94 24.39 -3.61
C ARG A 58 14.90 24.20 -2.08
N HIS A 59 13.76 24.52 -1.46
CA HIS A 59 13.58 24.46 -0.02
C HIS A 59 12.68 23.35 0.44
N VAL A 60 11.78 22.88 -0.42
CA VAL A 60 10.79 21.85 -0.09
C VAL A 60 10.94 20.65 -1.03
N GLY A 61 11.41 19.56 -0.49
CA GLY A 61 11.46 18.27 -1.17
C GLY A 61 10.22 17.44 -0.87
N SER A 62 9.59 16.86 -1.89
CA SER A 62 8.36 16.07 -1.74
C SER A 62 8.54 14.63 -2.17
N VAL A 63 8.05 13.70 -1.36
CA VAL A 63 7.94 12.28 -1.71
C VAL A 63 6.46 11.90 -1.66
N PHE A 64 5.90 11.52 -2.81
CA PHE A 64 4.48 11.19 -2.95
C PHE A 64 4.22 9.71 -2.70
N GLN A 65 2.96 9.39 -2.39
CA GLN A 65 2.47 8.04 -2.13
C GLN A 65 2.84 7.03 -3.23
N ASN A 66 2.81 7.44 -4.51
CA ASN A 66 3.16 6.58 -5.63
C ASN A 66 4.52 6.98 -6.23
N PRO A 67 5.61 6.28 -5.92
CA PRO A 67 6.93 6.62 -6.44
C PRO A 67 7.01 6.58 -7.97
N LYS A 68 6.17 5.77 -8.63
CA LYS A 68 6.16 5.66 -10.10
C LYS A 68 5.74 6.96 -10.79
N SER A 69 4.96 7.80 -10.14
CA SER A 69 4.53 9.09 -10.69
C SER A 69 5.59 10.18 -10.60
N GLN A 70 6.71 9.92 -9.89
CA GLN A 70 7.80 10.88 -9.71
C GLN A 70 8.99 10.67 -10.65
N PHE A 71 9.07 9.52 -11.34
CA PHE A 71 10.19 9.23 -12.23
C PHE A 71 10.02 9.89 -13.60
N PHE A 72 11.03 10.62 -14.02
CA PHE A 72 11.15 11.23 -15.34
C PHE A 72 12.15 10.50 -16.24
N ASN A 73 13.10 9.76 -15.64
CA ASN A 73 14.20 9.12 -16.35
C ASN A 73 14.12 7.59 -16.32
N LEU A 74 14.85 6.96 -17.24
CA LEU A 74 14.90 5.50 -17.37
C LEU A 74 16.02 4.87 -16.53
N THR A 75 17.05 5.65 -16.17
CA THR A 75 18.17 5.20 -15.35
C THR A 75 18.21 5.92 -14.01
N SER A 76 18.79 5.29 -13.01
CA SER A 76 18.93 5.85 -11.68
C SER A 76 19.86 7.07 -11.64
N ASN A 77 20.92 7.05 -12.44
CA ASN A 77 21.89 8.14 -12.47
C ASN A 77 21.27 9.41 -13.06
N ASP A 78 20.54 9.27 -14.19
CA ASP A 78 19.84 10.40 -14.80
C ASP A 78 18.73 10.94 -13.86
N GLU A 79 18.06 10.06 -13.13
CA GLU A 79 17.03 10.46 -12.16
C GLU A 79 17.61 11.24 -10.98
N LEU A 80 18.76 10.84 -10.47
CA LEU A 80 19.47 11.56 -9.40
C LEU A 80 20.02 12.91 -9.87
N ALA A 81 20.47 13.00 -11.13
CA ALA A 81 21.02 14.23 -11.72
C ALA A 81 19.93 15.24 -12.08
N PHE A 82 18.72 14.77 -12.43
CA PHE A 82 17.67 15.55 -13.09
C PHE A 82 17.34 16.88 -12.39
N GLY A 83 17.16 16.87 -11.08
CA GLY A 83 16.82 18.08 -10.32
C GLY A 83 17.98 19.10 -10.31
N LEU A 84 19.21 18.62 -10.20
CA LEU A 84 20.42 19.47 -10.19
C LEU A 84 20.69 20.05 -11.58
N GLU A 85 20.51 19.28 -12.65
CA GLU A 85 20.60 19.75 -14.04
C GLU A 85 19.56 20.84 -14.32
N ALA A 86 18.32 20.62 -13.89
CA ALA A 86 17.24 21.61 -14.01
C ALA A 86 17.54 22.91 -13.22
N ALA A 87 18.31 22.81 -12.12
CA ALA A 87 18.78 23.95 -11.34
C ALA A 87 20.05 24.61 -11.93
N GLY A 88 20.60 24.07 -13.00
CA GLY A 88 21.81 24.62 -13.68
C GLY A 88 23.10 24.40 -12.90
N VAL A 89 23.20 23.32 -12.14
CA VAL A 89 24.41 22.93 -11.40
C VAL A 89 25.44 22.32 -12.38
N ASP A 90 26.71 22.63 -12.18
CA ASP A 90 27.81 22.08 -13.01
C ASP A 90 27.94 20.56 -12.86
N ALA A 91 28.34 19.88 -13.94
CA ALA A 91 28.39 18.42 -13.99
C ALA A 91 29.28 17.79 -12.90
N ASP A 92 30.45 18.36 -12.63
CA ASP A 92 31.35 17.87 -11.58
C ASP A 92 30.71 17.98 -10.19
N ALA A 93 29.99 19.07 -9.92
CA ALA A 93 29.27 19.28 -8.67
C ALA A 93 28.06 18.33 -8.54
N ILE A 94 27.40 17.99 -9.66
CA ILE A 94 26.32 17.00 -9.70
C ILE A 94 26.86 15.64 -9.27
N GLU A 95 27.96 15.18 -9.87
CA GLU A 95 28.56 13.88 -9.55
C GLU A 95 28.99 13.80 -8.06
N GLU A 96 29.60 14.86 -7.52
CA GLU A 96 29.98 14.94 -6.11
C GLU A 96 28.76 14.84 -5.18
N ARG A 97 27.68 15.59 -5.46
CA ARG A 97 26.44 15.55 -4.66
C ARG A 97 25.76 14.20 -4.72
N ILE A 98 25.66 13.59 -5.90
CA ILE A 98 25.09 12.23 -6.05
C ILE A 98 25.89 11.25 -5.18
N ARG A 99 27.23 11.27 -5.29
CA ARG A 99 28.09 10.37 -4.51
C ARG A 99 27.92 10.56 -3.00
N ALA A 100 27.85 11.81 -2.55
CA ALA A 100 27.63 12.14 -1.15
C ALA A 100 26.26 11.66 -0.66
N THR A 101 25.20 11.91 -1.43
CA THR A 101 23.82 11.52 -1.08
C THR A 101 23.66 9.99 -1.03
N VAL A 102 24.10 9.26 -2.05
CA VAL A 102 23.95 7.79 -2.08
C VAL A 102 24.75 7.13 -0.97
N GLY A 103 25.94 7.68 -0.62
CA GLY A 103 26.72 7.23 0.52
C GLY A 103 26.04 7.51 1.86
N ALA A 104 25.49 8.71 2.04
CA ALA A 104 24.78 9.08 3.28
C ALA A 104 23.50 8.27 3.52
N LEU A 105 22.81 7.88 2.44
CA LEU A 105 21.57 7.11 2.49
C LEU A 105 21.77 5.59 2.30
N HIS A 106 23.00 5.13 2.11
CA HIS A 106 23.38 3.73 1.88
C HIS A 106 22.67 3.08 0.69
N VAL A 107 22.56 3.82 -0.42
CA VAL A 107 21.85 3.39 -1.64
C VAL A 107 22.74 3.30 -2.88
N GLU A 108 24.06 3.16 -2.72
CA GLU A 108 25.04 3.06 -3.80
C GLU A 108 24.73 1.90 -4.76
N HIS A 109 24.12 0.84 -4.26
CA HIS A 109 23.70 -0.32 -5.03
C HIS A 109 22.58 -0.02 -6.03
N LEU A 110 21.98 1.16 -5.99
CA LEU A 110 20.97 1.63 -6.96
C LEU A 110 21.59 2.31 -8.18
N LEU A 111 22.87 2.71 -8.13
CA LEU A 111 23.55 3.34 -9.26
C LEU A 111 23.62 2.40 -10.47
N ASP A 112 23.69 2.98 -11.66
CA ASP A 112 23.82 2.29 -12.97
C ASP A 112 22.71 1.27 -13.24
N ARG A 113 21.50 1.52 -12.74
CA ARG A 113 20.37 0.61 -12.89
C ARG A 113 19.19 1.25 -13.63
N GLY A 114 18.50 0.43 -14.40
CA GLY A 114 17.25 0.84 -15.04
C GLY A 114 16.10 0.89 -14.01
N VAL A 115 15.41 2.03 -13.90
CA VAL A 115 14.32 2.28 -12.96
C VAL A 115 13.18 1.25 -13.10
N THR A 116 12.88 0.84 -14.33
CA THR A 116 11.82 -0.15 -14.60
C THR A 116 12.09 -1.54 -14.02
N LYS A 117 13.37 -1.86 -13.76
CA LYS A 117 13.81 -3.16 -13.23
C LYS A 117 13.91 -3.19 -11.70
N MET A 118 13.71 -2.05 -11.04
CA MET A 118 13.78 -1.92 -9.58
C MET A 118 12.51 -2.44 -8.91
N SER A 119 12.68 -3.00 -7.71
CA SER A 119 11.60 -3.33 -6.80
C SER A 119 10.89 -2.07 -6.28
N GLY A 120 9.73 -2.23 -5.64
CA GLY A 120 9.00 -1.11 -5.03
C GLY A 120 9.82 -0.35 -3.98
N GLY A 121 10.50 -1.08 -3.09
CA GLY A 121 11.37 -0.48 -2.08
C GLY A 121 12.58 0.24 -2.68
N GLU A 122 13.25 -0.35 -3.68
CA GLU A 122 14.36 0.31 -4.38
C GLU A 122 13.91 1.59 -5.08
N LYS A 123 12.72 1.59 -5.70
CA LYS A 123 12.12 2.78 -6.29
C LYS A 123 11.86 3.87 -5.25
N GLN A 124 11.31 3.50 -4.09
CA GLN A 124 11.07 4.43 -3.00
C GLN A 124 12.38 5.07 -2.52
N SER A 125 13.42 4.24 -2.31
CA SER A 125 14.74 4.73 -1.91
C SER A 125 15.38 5.62 -2.99
N LEU A 126 15.18 5.33 -4.27
CA LEU A 126 15.67 6.17 -5.37
C LEU A 126 14.95 7.52 -5.40
N VAL A 127 13.61 7.55 -5.26
CA VAL A 127 12.84 8.81 -5.15
C VAL A 127 13.31 9.62 -3.94
N PHE A 128 13.50 8.96 -2.79
CA PHE A 128 13.99 9.64 -1.61
C PHE A 128 15.38 10.25 -1.85
N ALA A 129 16.29 9.52 -2.49
CA ALA A 129 17.62 10.01 -2.84
C ALA A 129 17.59 11.14 -3.89
N SER A 130 16.69 11.08 -4.89
CA SER A 130 16.56 12.14 -5.91
C SER A 130 16.01 13.45 -5.31
N VAL A 131 15.25 13.36 -4.23
CA VAL A 131 14.84 14.53 -3.45
C VAL A 131 15.99 15.03 -2.57
N ASP A 132 16.70 14.10 -1.91
CA ASP A 132 17.78 14.44 -0.97
C ASP A 132 19.02 15.06 -1.65
N VAL A 133 19.31 14.69 -2.90
CA VAL A 133 20.43 15.28 -3.67
C VAL A 133 20.27 16.78 -3.89
N MET A 134 19.03 17.30 -3.85
CA MET A 134 18.71 18.72 -3.91
C MET A 134 18.97 19.45 -2.57
N ASP A 135 19.18 18.71 -1.49
CA ASP A 135 19.42 19.17 -0.11
C ASP A 135 18.37 20.16 0.43
N PRO A 136 17.07 19.89 0.31
CA PRO A 136 16.03 20.80 0.74
C PRO A 136 16.05 21.04 2.26
N ASP A 137 15.46 22.13 2.74
CA ASP A 137 15.33 22.45 4.17
C ASP A 137 14.18 21.66 4.83
N VAL A 138 13.12 21.37 4.05
CA VAL A 138 11.88 20.72 4.49
C VAL A 138 11.58 19.53 3.58
N TYR A 139 11.34 18.38 4.18
CA TYR A 139 10.89 17.17 3.49
C TYR A 139 9.42 16.93 3.80
N VAL A 140 8.61 16.75 2.77
CA VAL A 140 7.18 16.45 2.86
C VAL A 140 6.95 15.06 2.30
N LEU A 141 6.59 14.12 3.17
CA LEU A 141 6.39 12.71 2.82
C LEU A 141 4.91 12.37 2.96
N ASP A 142 4.26 12.00 1.85
CA ASP A 142 2.83 11.65 1.84
C ASP A 142 2.67 10.13 1.63
N GLU A 143 2.27 9.43 2.68
CA GLU A 143 2.12 7.97 2.75
C GLU A 143 3.31 7.19 2.17
N PRO A 144 4.55 7.50 2.59
CA PRO A 144 5.75 6.96 1.96
C PRO A 144 5.94 5.44 2.18
N THR A 145 5.21 4.83 3.13
CA THR A 145 5.27 3.38 3.40
C THR A 145 4.27 2.56 2.59
N ALA A 146 3.43 3.21 1.78
CA ALA A 146 2.47 2.50 0.95
C ALA A 146 3.17 1.45 0.06
N ASN A 147 2.71 0.20 0.11
CA ASN A 147 3.27 -0.92 -0.67
C ASN A 147 4.72 -1.34 -0.33
N LEU A 148 5.26 -0.91 0.80
CA LEU A 148 6.58 -1.33 1.26
C LEU A 148 6.49 -2.54 2.20
N ASP A 149 7.45 -3.47 2.07
CA ASP A 149 7.65 -4.54 3.04
C ASP A 149 8.42 -4.03 4.27
N ALA A 150 8.51 -4.85 5.31
CA ALA A 150 9.16 -4.49 6.57
C ALA A 150 10.65 -4.11 6.41
N ARG A 151 11.33 -4.67 5.39
CA ARG A 151 12.73 -4.32 5.10
C ARG A 151 12.83 -2.92 4.49
N ALA A 152 12.00 -2.63 3.48
CA ALA A 152 11.97 -1.33 2.82
C ALA A 152 11.50 -0.22 3.77
N ILE A 153 10.57 -0.52 4.69
CA ILE A 153 10.14 0.41 5.74
C ILE A 153 11.32 0.75 6.67
N ARG A 154 12.14 -0.23 7.08
CA ARG A 154 13.34 0.06 7.89
C ARG A 154 14.34 0.93 7.15
N VAL A 155 14.59 0.66 5.87
CA VAL A 155 15.48 1.50 5.06
C VAL A 155 14.96 2.94 5.00
N LEU A 156 13.66 3.14 4.79
CA LEU A 156 13.05 4.47 4.77
C LEU A 156 13.16 5.16 6.14
N HIS A 157 12.94 4.43 7.24
CA HIS A 157 13.14 4.95 8.60
C HIS A 157 14.57 5.47 8.79
N ASP A 158 15.58 4.66 8.42
CA ASP A 158 16.99 5.02 8.56
C ASP A 158 17.35 6.25 7.68
N GLN A 159 16.78 6.35 6.49
CA GLN A 159 16.91 7.52 5.62
C GLN A 159 16.32 8.78 6.27
N ILE A 160 15.13 8.70 6.87
CA ILE A 160 14.51 9.81 7.60
C ILE A 160 15.37 10.20 8.80
N ALA A 161 15.86 9.23 9.57
CA ALA A 161 16.77 9.48 10.69
C ALA A 161 18.04 10.21 10.25
N ALA A 162 18.63 9.81 9.11
CA ALA A 162 19.84 10.45 8.57
C ALA A 162 19.62 11.93 8.19
N ILE A 163 18.46 12.27 7.60
CA ILE A 163 18.17 13.67 7.26
C ILE A 163 17.83 14.51 8.50
N LEU A 164 17.14 13.94 9.48
CA LEU A 164 16.89 14.61 10.77
C LEU A 164 18.19 14.91 11.52
N ALA A 165 19.14 13.96 11.51
CA ALA A 165 20.47 14.16 12.10
C ALA A 165 21.25 15.33 11.46
N ARG A 166 20.94 15.71 10.22
CA ARG A 166 21.47 16.90 9.53
C ARG A 166 20.72 18.19 9.87
N GLY A 167 19.73 18.14 10.78
CA GLY A 167 18.92 19.28 11.21
C GLY A 167 17.86 19.72 10.20
N LYS A 168 17.49 18.83 9.27
CA LYS A 168 16.41 19.06 8.30
C LYS A 168 15.05 18.87 8.96
N THR A 169 14.04 19.54 8.44
CA THR A 169 12.66 19.48 8.94
C THR A 169 11.89 18.42 8.13
N VAL A 170 11.13 17.55 8.80
CA VAL A 170 10.38 16.47 8.16
C VAL A 170 8.91 16.52 8.53
N ILE A 171 8.05 16.43 7.55
CA ILE A 171 6.60 16.27 7.70
C ILE A 171 6.22 14.96 7.06
N VAL A 172 5.63 14.08 7.85
CA VAL A 172 5.17 12.76 7.37
C VAL A 172 3.67 12.67 7.55
N ALA A 173 2.91 12.54 6.47
CA ALA A 173 1.51 12.14 6.53
C ALA A 173 1.43 10.62 6.35
N GLU A 174 0.93 9.88 7.37
CA GLU A 174 1.04 8.42 7.36
C GLU A 174 -0.06 7.75 8.19
N HIS A 175 -0.39 6.52 7.79
CA HIS A 175 -1.29 5.63 8.53
C HIS A 175 -0.53 4.60 9.37
N ARG A 176 0.62 4.12 8.92
CA ARG A 176 1.49 3.20 9.65
C ARG A 176 2.39 3.98 10.60
N LEU A 177 1.88 4.29 11.81
CA LEU A 177 2.54 5.21 12.73
C LEU A 177 3.85 4.67 13.32
N TYR A 178 3.93 3.36 13.51
CA TYR A 178 5.03 2.69 14.21
C TYR A 178 6.40 2.94 13.60
N PHE A 179 6.49 3.21 12.28
CA PHE A 179 7.77 3.30 11.60
C PHE A 179 8.53 4.61 11.86
N VAL A 180 7.84 5.66 12.30
CA VAL A 180 8.45 6.96 12.65
C VAL A 180 8.19 7.37 14.10
N ALA A 181 7.54 6.53 14.89
CA ALA A 181 7.10 6.86 16.25
C ALA A 181 8.24 7.21 17.22
N ASP A 182 9.46 6.80 16.92
CA ASP A 182 10.69 7.13 17.67
C ASP A 182 11.43 8.35 17.13
N LEU A 183 11.10 8.81 15.91
CA LEU A 183 11.74 9.94 15.25
C LEU A 183 10.95 11.26 15.38
N ILE A 184 9.66 11.20 15.70
CA ILE A 184 8.80 12.39 15.75
C ILE A 184 9.02 13.22 17.01
N ASP A 185 8.93 14.54 16.87
CA ASP A 185 8.82 15.48 18.01
C ASP A 185 7.37 15.63 18.45
N ARG A 186 6.42 15.54 17.55
CA ARG A 186 4.97 15.51 17.84
C ARG A 186 4.16 14.91 16.72
N ALA A 187 2.95 14.45 17.05
CA ALA A 187 1.95 14.03 16.08
C ALA A 187 0.76 15.00 16.10
N VAL A 188 0.23 15.32 14.92
CA VAL A 188 -0.92 16.19 14.72
C VAL A 188 -2.06 15.39 14.11
N LEU A 189 -3.14 15.25 14.87
CA LEU A 189 -4.36 14.59 14.42
C LEU A 189 -5.20 15.55 13.58
N ILE A 190 -5.43 15.18 12.33
CA ILE A 190 -6.31 15.91 11.42
C ILE A 190 -7.68 15.21 11.40
N GLU A 191 -8.73 15.96 11.70
CA GLU A 191 -10.11 15.49 11.66
C GLU A 191 -11.01 16.58 11.07
N GLY A 192 -11.81 16.21 10.07
CA GLY A 192 -12.68 17.16 9.38
C GLY A 192 -11.96 18.39 8.79
N GLY A 193 -10.73 18.24 8.30
CA GLY A 193 -9.91 19.32 7.75
C GLY A 193 -9.33 20.28 8.80
N ARG A 194 -9.33 19.92 10.08
CA ARG A 194 -8.84 20.74 11.19
C ARG A 194 -7.85 19.97 12.04
N VAL A 195 -6.95 20.71 12.70
CA VAL A 195 -6.14 20.15 13.78
C VAL A 195 -7.06 19.89 14.97
N ALA A 196 -7.35 18.61 15.23
CA ALA A 196 -8.21 18.19 16.31
C ALA A 196 -7.44 18.04 17.64
N ARG A 197 -6.21 17.50 17.55
CA ARG A 197 -5.36 17.27 18.73
C ARG A 197 -3.90 17.19 18.32
N GLU A 198 -3.02 17.61 19.23
CA GLU A 198 -1.59 17.32 19.15
C GLU A 198 -1.20 16.33 20.23
N PHE A 199 -0.24 15.47 19.94
CA PHE A 199 0.29 14.47 20.87
C PHE A 199 1.82 14.62 20.95
N SER A 200 2.36 14.52 22.16
CA SER A 200 3.76 14.18 22.33
C SER A 200 4.00 12.72 21.91
N PRO A 201 5.24 12.31 21.62
CA PRO A 201 5.54 10.89 21.35
C PRO A 201 5.08 9.95 22.46
N GLU A 202 5.18 10.40 23.73
CA GLU A 202 4.74 9.66 24.90
C GLU A 202 3.21 9.51 24.95
N ASP A 203 2.48 10.61 24.73
CA ASP A 203 1.00 10.59 24.70
C ASP A 203 0.49 9.70 23.57
N LEU A 204 1.14 9.75 22.41
CA LEU A 204 0.75 8.93 21.27
C LEU A 204 0.94 7.43 21.55
N ARG A 205 2.06 7.06 22.19
CA ARG A 205 2.33 5.66 22.59
C ARG A 205 1.43 5.18 23.71
N ALA A 206 0.99 6.09 24.59
CA ALA A 206 0.13 5.79 25.74
C ALA A 206 -1.33 5.55 25.36
N LEU A 207 -1.75 5.85 24.11
CA LEU A 207 -3.13 5.61 23.66
C LEU A 207 -3.50 4.13 23.76
N SER A 208 -4.61 3.85 24.43
CA SER A 208 -5.19 2.52 24.43
C SER A 208 -5.65 2.07 23.03
N GLU A 209 -5.85 0.77 22.83
CA GLU A 209 -6.38 0.27 21.55
C GLU A 209 -7.75 0.87 21.23
N GLU A 210 -8.62 1.03 22.23
CA GLU A 210 -9.96 1.62 22.07
C GLU A 210 -9.88 3.09 21.62
N GLU A 211 -8.98 3.87 22.23
CA GLU A 211 -8.75 5.26 21.85
C GLU A 211 -8.19 5.38 20.42
N ARG A 212 -7.20 4.56 20.06
CA ARG A 212 -6.68 4.51 18.70
C ARG A 212 -7.75 4.15 17.69
N ALA A 213 -8.56 3.13 17.99
CA ALA A 213 -9.68 2.73 17.14
C ALA A 213 -10.68 3.87 16.91
N ARG A 214 -11.05 4.60 17.99
CA ARG A 214 -11.93 5.77 17.91
C ARG A 214 -11.35 6.88 17.06
N LEU A 215 -10.04 7.14 17.16
CA LEU A 215 -9.31 8.15 16.39
C LEU A 215 -8.96 7.70 14.97
N GLY A 216 -9.16 6.41 14.64
CA GLY A 216 -8.79 5.83 13.36
C GLY A 216 -7.28 5.61 13.19
N LEU A 217 -6.55 5.48 14.30
CA LEU A 217 -5.10 5.35 14.32
C LEU A 217 -4.67 3.88 14.43
N ARG A 218 -3.69 3.50 13.62
CA ARG A 218 -3.03 2.19 13.68
C ARG A 218 -2.10 2.08 14.88
N ALA A 219 -1.57 0.89 15.11
CA ALA A 219 -0.60 0.65 16.18
C ALA A 219 0.64 1.56 16.05
N VAL A 220 1.07 2.08 17.19
CA VAL A 220 2.24 2.96 17.31
C VAL A 220 3.47 2.17 17.75
N ASP A 221 3.28 1.12 18.55
CA ASP A 221 4.34 0.23 18.99
C ASP A 221 4.69 -0.78 17.88
N PRO A 222 5.94 -0.84 17.39
CA PRO A 222 6.38 -1.83 16.41
C PRO A 222 6.12 -3.28 16.84
N ALA A 223 6.25 -3.59 18.14
CA ALA A 223 6.01 -4.94 18.66
C ALA A 223 4.55 -5.36 18.49
N VAL A 224 3.61 -4.42 18.58
CA VAL A 224 2.18 -4.65 18.36
C VAL A 224 1.86 -4.64 16.85
N ALA A 225 2.38 -3.65 16.13
CA ALA A 225 2.09 -3.44 14.71
C ALA A 225 2.60 -4.58 13.81
N MET A 226 3.73 -5.20 14.19
CA MET A 226 4.39 -6.25 13.40
C MET A 226 4.16 -7.67 13.95
N ALA A 227 3.40 -7.80 15.04
CA ALA A 227 3.07 -9.12 15.59
C ALA A 227 2.13 -9.88 14.63
N VAL A 228 2.53 -11.07 14.24
CA VAL A 228 1.65 -12.03 13.56
C VAL A 228 1.24 -13.09 14.57
N THR A 229 -0.02 -13.06 14.99
CA THR A 229 -0.54 -13.92 16.06
C THR A 229 -1.24 -15.18 15.53
N CYS A 230 -1.52 -15.25 14.22
CA CYS A 230 -2.12 -16.45 13.63
C CYS A 230 -1.08 -17.59 13.49
N PRO A 231 -1.48 -18.85 13.70
CA PRO A 231 -0.61 -20.01 13.53
C PRO A 231 -0.17 -20.18 12.07
N ALA A 232 0.90 -20.96 11.87
CA ALA A 232 1.33 -21.34 10.53
C ALA A 232 0.20 -22.09 9.79
N ALA A 233 0.11 -21.86 8.46
CA ALA A 233 -0.86 -22.56 7.63
C ALA A 233 -0.67 -24.09 7.76
N PRO A 234 -1.77 -24.86 7.79
CA PRO A 234 -1.69 -26.30 7.89
C PRO A 234 -0.79 -26.85 6.79
N ALA A 235 0.27 -27.56 7.19
CA ALA A 235 1.07 -28.29 6.24
C ALA A 235 0.18 -29.31 5.54
N CYS A 236 0.42 -29.54 4.25
CA CYS A 236 -0.30 -30.55 3.50
C CYS A 236 -0.20 -31.91 4.22
N ALA A 237 -1.30 -32.38 4.80
CA ALA A 237 -1.38 -33.73 5.34
C ALA A 237 -1.08 -34.75 4.23
N THR A 238 -0.62 -35.95 4.60
CA THR A 238 -0.34 -37.04 3.66
C THR A 238 -1.57 -37.52 2.88
N GLY A 239 -2.80 -37.06 3.25
CA GLY A 239 -4.06 -37.20 2.53
C GLY A 239 -4.49 -35.90 1.85
N ALA A 240 -5.32 -36.01 0.79
CA ALA A 240 -5.94 -34.81 0.21
C ALA A 240 -6.91 -34.17 1.22
N LEU A 241 -6.91 -32.83 1.32
CA LEU A 241 -7.95 -32.11 2.06
C LEU A 241 -9.31 -32.46 1.41
N GLU A 242 -10.23 -33.03 2.17
CA GLU A 242 -11.53 -33.46 1.64
C GLU A 242 -12.41 -32.25 1.24
N ARG A 243 -12.29 -31.12 1.98
CA ARG A 243 -13.07 -29.90 1.73
C ARG A 243 -12.19 -28.66 1.82
N GLY A 244 -11.98 -28.00 0.70
CA GLY A 244 -11.21 -26.78 0.61
C GLY A 244 -10.19 -26.79 -0.52
N LEU A 245 -9.27 -25.83 -0.49
CA LEU A 245 -8.21 -25.63 -1.47
C LEU A 245 -6.89 -26.23 -0.95
N SER A 246 -6.18 -26.97 -1.79
CA SER A 246 -4.91 -27.61 -1.44
C SER A 246 -3.87 -27.34 -2.52
N LEU A 247 -2.70 -26.86 -2.12
CA LEU A 247 -1.54 -26.65 -2.99
C LEU A 247 -0.50 -27.74 -2.68
N ARG A 248 0.05 -28.38 -3.69
CA ARG A 248 1.03 -29.47 -3.59
C ARG A 248 2.21 -29.20 -4.51
N GLY A 249 3.35 -28.77 -3.94
CA GLY A 249 4.54 -28.42 -4.73
C GLY A 249 4.26 -27.39 -5.82
N PHE A 250 3.28 -26.50 -5.58
CA PHE A 250 2.77 -25.58 -6.57
C PHE A 250 3.72 -24.40 -6.76
N ALA A 251 4.12 -24.13 -8.01
CA ALA A 251 4.96 -22.99 -8.36
C ALA A 251 4.60 -22.42 -9.74
N SER A 252 4.98 -21.19 -9.99
CA SER A 252 4.88 -20.54 -11.31
C SER A 252 6.25 -20.49 -11.97
N LEU A 253 6.27 -20.72 -13.28
CA LEU A 253 7.49 -20.73 -14.10
C LEU A 253 7.53 -19.53 -15.05
N ARG A 254 8.64 -18.78 -15.02
CA ARG A 254 8.94 -17.74 -16.00
C ARG A 254 10.27 -18.04 -16.70
N LYS A 255 10.27 -18.19 -17.99
CA LYS A 255 11.46 -18.64 -18.78
C LYS A 255 12.11 -19.91 -18.20
N LYS A 256 11.30 -20.89 -17.81
CA LYS A 256 11.72 -22.17 -17.19
C LYS A 256 12.39 -22.04 -15.80
N ARG A 257 12.35 -20.89 -15.17
CA ARG A 257 12.79 -20.72 -13.78
C ARG A 257 11.59 -20.52 -12.87
N ARG A 258 11.66 -21.03 -11.67
CA ARG A 258 10.66 -20.79 -10.63
C ARG A 258 10.69 -19.34 -10.22
N VAL A 259 9.51 -18.73 -10.05
CA VAL A 259 9.36 -17.37 -9.56
C VAL A 259 9.45 -17.36 -8.03
N PHE A 260 8.96 -18.41 -7.39
CA PHE A 260 8.99 -18.65 -5.94
C PHE A 260 9.23 -20.13 -5.66
N ALA A 261 9.69 -20.46 -4.45
CA ALA A 261 9.86 -21.84 -4.02
C ALA A 261 8.53 -22.62 -4.07
N PRO A 262 8.52 -23.92 -4.42
CA PRO A 262 7.30 -24.69 -4.50
C PRO A 262 6.54 -24.68 -3.17
N VAL A 263 5.28 -24.22 -3.19
CA VAL A 263 4.43 -24.10 -2.01
C VAL A 263 3.56 -25.32 -1.79
N SER A 264 3.36 -25.70 -0.53
CA SER A 264 2.48 -26.79 -0.12
C SER A 264 1.77 -26.40 1.17
N PHE A 265 0.49 -26.04 1.06
CA PHE A 265 -0.38 -25.74 2.21
C PHE A 265 -1.83 -25.98 1.86
N ASP A 266 -2.66 -26.08 2.89
CA ASP A 266 -4.09 -26.29 2.80
C ASP A 266 -4.86 -25.05 3.24
N VAL A 267 -5.96 -24.73 2.55
CA VAL A 267 -6.93 -23.69 2.90
C VAL A 267 -8.29 -24.38 3.09
N PRO A 268 -8.68 -24.72 4.32
CA PRO A 268 -9.99 -25.29 4.58
C PRO A 268 -11.12 -24.37 4.08
N ARG A 269 -12.28 -24.95 3.75
CA ARG A 269 -13.47 -24.12 3.47
C ARG A 269 -13.80 -23.27 4.70
N GLY A 270 -14.12 -22.01 4.47
CA GLY A 270 -14.41 -21.07 5.53
C GLY A 270 -13.18 -20.56 6.28
N ALA A 271 -11.97 -20.89 5.82
CA ALA A 271 -10.75 -20.38 6.42
C ALA A 271 -10.10 -19.25 5.58
N VAL A 272 -9.39 -18.37 6.29
CA VAL A 272 -8.58 -17.30 5.72
C VAL A 272 -7.11 -17.61 5.94
N VAL A 273 -6.35 -17.77 4.87
CA VAL A 273 -4.89 -17.97 4.91
C VAL A 273 -4.20 -16.72 4.42
N GLY A 274 -3.38 -16.10 5.28
CA GLY A 274 -2.50 -15.00 4.93
C GLY A 274 -1.21 -15.52 4.31
N VAL A 275 -0.76 -14.91 3.20
CA VAL A 275 0.53 -15.19 2.58
C VAL A 275 1.43 -13.97 2.73
N THR A 276 2.52 -14.15 3.47
CA THR A 276 3.56 -13.13 3.71
C THR A 276 4.82 -13.40 2.90
N GLY A 277 5.84 -12.57 3.02
CA GLY A 277 7.15 -12.73 2.38
C GLY A 277 7.68 -11.43 1.80
N ALA A 278 8.97 -11.36 1.48
CA ALA A 278 9.63 -10.16 0.97
C ALA A 278 8.99 -9.62 -0.33
N ASN A 279 9.18 -8.33 -0.62
CA ASN A 279 8.77 -7.76 -1.89
C ASN A 279 9.55 -8.40 -3.05
N GLY A 280 8.85 -8.69 -4.15
CA GLY A 280 9.44 -9.35 -5.31
C GLY A 280 9.59 -10.87 -5.19
N VAL A 281 9.30 -11.49 -4.04
CA VAL A 281 9.39 -12.95 -3.86
C VAL A 281 8.39 -13.75 -4.71
N GLY A 282 7.36 -13.08 -5.24
CA GLY A 282 6.39 -13.73 -6.14
C GLY A 282 4.99 -13.89 -5.57
N LYS A 283 4.61 -13.17 -4.50
CA LYS A 283 3.29 -13.25 -3.86
C LYS A 283 2.13 -12.99 -4.84
N SER A 284 2.17 -11.86 -5.56
CA SER A 284 1.17 -11.55 -6.60
C SER A 284 1.18 -12.57 -7.73
N THR A 285 2.36 -13.15 -8.06
CA THR A 285 2.46 -14.22 -9.04
C THR A 285 1.79 -15.49 -8.53
N LEU A 286 1.92 -15.83 -7.24
CA LEU A 286 1.25 -16.97 -6.62
C LEU A 286 -0.27 -16.86 -6.76
N VAL A 287 -0.89 -15.76 -6.31
CA VAL A 287 -2.36 -15.61 -6.41
C VAL A 287 -2.84 -15.57 -7.86
N ARG A 288 -2.08 -14.96 -8.78
CA ARG A 288 -2.38 -15.01 -10.22
C ARG A 288 -2.28 -16.43 -10.78
N ALA A 289 -1.29 -17.22 -10.36
CA ALA A 289 -1.14 -18.60 -10.75
C ALA A 289 -2.29 -19.45 -10.18
N MET A 290 -2.71 -19.22 -8.94
CA MET A 290 -3.89 -19.85 -8.32
C MET A 290 -5.17 -19.50 -9.08
N ALA A 291 -5.33 -18.26 -9.51
CA ALA A 291 -6.45 -17.82 -10.37
C ALA A 291 -6.39 -18.37 -11.81
N GLY A 292 -5.35 -19.09 -12.19
CA GLY A 292 -5.19 -19.64 -13.56
C GLY A 292 -4.82 -18.58 -14.60
N LEU A 293 -4.24 -17.45 -14.18
CA LEU A 293 -3.82 -16.35 -15.06
C LEU A 293 -2.36 -16.47 -15.52
N GLU A 294 -1.54 -17.28 -14.85
CA GLU A 294 -0.17 -17.56 -15.27
C GLU A 294 -0.14 -18.74 -16.27
N ARG A 295 0.70 -18.61 -17.31
CA ARG A 295 0.77 -19.56 -18.43
C ARG A 295 1.39 -20.91 -18.07
N ALA A 296 2.40 -20.90 -17.21
CA ALA A 296 3.15 -22.09 -16.85
C ALA A 296 3.20 -22.23 -15.33
N THR A 297 2.70 -23.35 -14.86
CA THR A 297 2.75 -23.75 -13.45
C THR A 297 3.22 -25.19 -13.32
N GLU A 298 3.84 -25.54 -12.21
CA GLU A 298 4.17 -26.92 -11.81
C GLU A 298 3.46 -27.27 -10.50
N GLY A 299 3.47 -28.54 -10.12
CA GLY A 299 2.74 -29.02 -8.98
C GLY A 299 1.24 -29.07 -9.21
N GLU A 300 0.47 -29.23 -8.16
CA GLU A 300 -0.97 -29.39 -8.22
C GLU A 300 -1.71 -28.38 -7.35
N LEU A 301 -2.83 -27.89 -7.84
CA LEU A 301 -3.83 -27.18 -7.07
C LEU A 301 -5.13 -28.01 -7.14
N ARG A 302 -5.66 -28.36 -5.98
CA ARG A 302 -6.86 -29.19 -5.82
C ARG A 302 -7.93 -28.42 -5.07
N PHE A 303 -9.18 -28.66 -5.39
CA PHE A 303 -10.31 -28.13 -4.67
C PHE A 303 -11.30 -29.28 -4.37
N ASP A 304 -11.67 -29.45 -3.09
CA ASP A 304 -12.47 -30.59 -2.61
C ASP A 304 -11.92 -31.94 -3.12
N GLY A 305 -10.61 -32.13 -3.02
CA GLY A 305 -9.90 -33.32 -3.47
C GLY A 305 -9.71 -33.45 -5.00
N ALA A 306 -10.41 -32.67 -5.82
CA ALA A 306 -10.31 -32.73 -7.28
C ALA A 306 -9.21 -31.77 -7.82
N PRO A 307 -8.34 -32.19 -8.75
CA PRO A 307 -7.35 -31.34 -9.35
C PRO A 307 -7.99 -30.26 -10.22
N LEU A 308 -7.45 -29.03 -10.17
CA LEU A 308 -7.91 -27.91 -10.97
C LEU A 308 -6.89 -27.56 -12.05
N ASP A 309 -7.27 -27.69 -13.32
CA ASP A 309 -6.54 -27.11 -14.44
C ASP A 309 -6.71 -25.58 -14.48
N ALA A 310 -5.97 -24.89 -15.34
CA ALA A 310 -6.01 -23.44 -15.46
C ALA A 310 -7.42 -22.89 -15.80
N ARG A 311 -8.22 -23.63 -16.57
CA ARG A 311 -9.59 -23.26 -16.94
C ARG A 311 -10.53 -23.40 -15.74
N ALA A 312 -10.41 -24.48 -14.99
CA ALA A 312 -11.20 -24.73 -13.77
C ALA A 312 -10.85 -23.70 -12.69
N ARG A 313 -9.57 -23.34 -12.53
CA ARG A 313 -9.13 -22.27 -11.63
C ARG A 313 -9.79 -20.94 -11.96
N ARG A 314 -9.78 -20.50 -13.23
CA ARG A 314 -10.46 -19.27 -13.67
C ARG A 314 -11.98 -19.24 -13.45
N ARG A 315 -12.61 -20.40 -13.29
CA ARG A 315 -14.06 -20.49 -13.01
C ARG A 315 -14.38 -20.50 -11.52
N ARG A 316 -13.44 -20.95 -10.68
CA ARG A 316 -13.67 -21.14 -9.24
C ARG A 316 -13.00 -20.08 -8.37
N CYS A 317 -11.97 -19.39 -8.90
CA CYS A 317 -11.22 -18.40 -8.17
C CYS A 317 -11.51 -17.00 -8.67
N SER A 318 -11.83 -16.07 -7.78
CA SER A 318 -11.79 -14.64 -8.04
C SER A 318 -10.49 -14.05 -7.49
N LEU A 319 -9.92 -13.09 -8.19
CA LEU A 319 -8.76 -12.33 -7.76
C LEU A 319 -9.10 -10.85 -7.68
N VAL A 320 -8.99 -10.29 -6.49
CA VAL A 320 -8.98 -8.84 -6.27
C VAL A 320 -7.52 -8.38 -6.28
N MET A 321 -7.18 -7.57 -7.27
CA MET A 321 -5.80 -7.08 -7.47
C MET A 321 -5.49 -5.93 -6.51
N GLN A 322 -4.20 -5.72 -6.23
CA GLN A 322 -3.71 -4.60 -5.45
C GLN A 322 -4.18 -3.23 -6.00
N ASP A 323 -4.10 -3.04 -7.32
CA ASP A 323 -4.69 -1.88 -7.99
C ASP A 323 -6.02 -2.29 -8.63
N VAL A 324 -7.10 -2.06 -7.90
CA VAL A 324 -8.48 -2.38 -8.33
C VAL A 324 -8.94 -1.57 -9.54
N ASN A 325 -8.28 -0.43 -9.88
CA ASN A 325 -8.63 0.35 -11.06
C ASN A 325 -8.46 -0.45 -12.37
N HIS A 326 -7.59 -1.45 -12.37
CA HIS A 326 -7.40 -2.33 -13.51
C HIS A 326 -8.50 -3.40 -13.68
N GLN A 327 -9.45 -3.46 -12.76
CA GLN A 327 -10.53 -4.44 -12.76
C GLN A 327 -11.93 -3.83 -12.92
N LEU A 328 -12.04 -2.49 -12.88
CA LEU A 328 -13.31 -1.77 -12.94
C LEU A 328 -13.45 -1.11 -14.32
N PHE A 329 -14.46 -1.50 -15.08
CA PHE A 329 -14.64 -1.14 -16.49
C PHE A 329 -15.99 -0.48 -16.81
N SER A 330 -16.98 -0.63 -15.90
CA SER A 330 -18.33 -0.11 -16.13
C SER A 330 -18.41 1.40 -15.85
N ASP A 331 -19.48 2.02 -16.31
CA ASP A 331 -19.83 3.42 -16.07
C ASP A 331 -20.52 3.67 -14.72
N SER A 332 -20.92 2.60 -14.02
CA SER A 332 -21.60 2.67 -12.73
C SER A 332 -21.24 1.49 -11.82
N VAL A 333 -21.38 1.70 -10.50
CA VAL A 333 -21.20 0.64 -9.48
C VAL A 333 -22.15 -0.53 -9.74
N ARG A 334 -23.43 -0.26 -10.01
CA ARG A 334 -24.41 -1.29 -10.36
C ARG A 334 -24.01 -2.02 -11.64
N GLY A 335 -23.65 -1.29 -12.68
CA GLY A 335 -23.24 -1.88 -13.97
C GLY A 335 -22.00 -2.77 -13.82
N GLU A 336 -21.05 -2.43 -12.94
CA GLU A 336 -19.87 -3.27 -12.64
C GLU A 336 -20.29 -4.61 -12.00
N CYS A 337 -21.23 -4.57 -11.05
CA CYS A 337 -21.81 -5.74 -10.43
C CYS A 337 -22.52 -6.65 -11.44
N GLU A 338 -23.36 -6.08 -12.31
CA GLU A 338 -24.10 -6.81 -13.34
C GLU A 338 -23.18 -7.40 -14.42
N LEU A 339 -22.11 -6.68 -14.78
CA LEU A 339 -21.10 -7.15 -15.73
C LEU A 339 -20.35 -8.37 -15.20
N SER A 340 -20.06 -8.38 -13.90
CA SER A 340 -19.31 -9.48 -13.25
C SER A 340 -20.11 -10.76 -13.11
N ALA A 341 -21.43 -10.67 -13.12
CA ALA A 341 -22.34 -11.78 -12.88
C ALA A 341 -23.52 -11.77 -13.87
N ALA A 342 -23.22 -12.03 -15.13
CA ALA A 342 -24.24 -12.05 -16.18
C ALA A 342 -25.42 -12.97 -15.83
N GLY A 343 -26.62 -12.40 -15.69
CA GLY A 343 -27.86 -13.13 -15.37
C GLY A 343 -28.15 -13.25 -13.88
N VAL A 344 -27.44 -12.57 -13.01
CA VAL A 344 -27.79 -12.48 -11.58
C VAL A 344 -29.05 -11.64 -11.41
N ASP A 345 -29.92 -12.07 -10.49
CA ASP A 345 -31.14 -11.35 -10.11
C ASP A 345 -30.78 -9.98 -9.53
N ALA A 346 -31.52 -8.93 -9.95
CA ALA A 346 -31.38 -7.58 -9.45
C ALA A 346 -31.49 -7.48 -7.90
N ALA A 347 -32.37 -8.27 -7.30
CA ALA A 347 -32.51 -8.34 -5.86
C ALA A 347 -31.22 -8.85 -5.16
N ARG A 348 -30.48 -9.73 -5.80
CA ARG A 348 -29.19 -10.19 -5.28
C ARG A 348 -28.11 -9.13 -5.39
N VAL A 349 -28.12 -8.31 -6.43
CA VAL A 349 -27.23 -7.14 -6.56
C VAL A 349 -27.51 -6.14 -5.44
N ASP A 350 -28.81 -5.83 -5.21
CA ASP A 350 -29.22 -4.92 -4.14
C ASP A 350 -28.77 -5.41 -2.75
N GLU A 351 -28.96 -6.70 -2.46
CA GLU A 351 -28.50 -7.33 -1.20
C GLU A 351 -26.97 -7.19 -1.00
N VAL A 352 -26.20 -7.44 -2.05
CA VAL A 352 -24.72 -7.36 -1.97
C VAL A 352 -24.24 -5.93 -1.84
N LEU A 353 -24.86 -4.98 -2.59
CA LEU A 353 -24.52 -3.56 -2.47
C LEU A 353 -24.84 -3.04 -1.05
N ALA A 354 -25.98 -3.39 -0.51
CA ALA A 354 -26.35 -3.03 0.87
C ALA A 354 -25.40 -3.62 1.90
N ALA A 355 -25.07 -4.92 1.76
CA ALA A 355 -24.14 -5.61 2.67
C ALA A 355 -22.72 -5.00 2.67
N LEU A 356 -22.34 -4.28 1.60
CA LEU A 356 -21.03 -3.66 1.43
C LEU A 356 -21.06 -2.13 1.54
N ASP A 357 -22.21 -1.56 1.98
CA ASP A 357 -22.39 -0.10 2.12
C ASP A 357 -22.07 0.65 0.81
N LEU A 358 -22.61 0.15 -0.31
CA LEU A 358 -22.45 0.70 -1.66
C LEU A 358 -23.77 1.09 -2.32
N GLU A 359 -24.93 0.82 -1.71
CA GLU A 359 -26.25 1.09 -2.27
C GLU A 359 -26.45 2.56 -2.64
N HIS A 360 -25.95 3.48 -1.80
CA HIS A 360 -26.02 4.92 -2.03
C HIS A 360 -25.11 5.44 -3.14
N LEU A 361 -24.23 4.58 -3.66
CA LEU A 361 -23.25 4.86 -4.72
C LEU A 361 -23.55 4.12 -6.03
N GLU A 362 -24.66 3.41 -6.12
CA GLU A 362 -24.96 2.51 -7.25
C GLU A 362 -24.87 3.16 -8.63
N ALA A 363 -25.25 4.43 -8.74
CA ALA A 363 -25.19 5.21 -9.98
C ALA A 363 -23.84 5.93 -10.18
N CYS A 364 -22.92 5.89 -9.21
CA CYS A 364 -21.64 6.56 -9.31
C CYS A 364 -20.70 5.80 -10.26
N HIS A 365 -19.91 6.56 -11.01
CA HIS A 365 -18.82 5.97 -11.80
C HIS A 365 -17.75 5.35 -10.88
N PRO A 366 -17.28 4.11 -11.10
CA PRO A 366 -16.30 3.45 -10.23
C PRO A 366 -15.03 4.27 -9.98
N MET A 367 -14.57 5.05 -10.96
CA MET A 367 -13.39 5.89 -10.80
C MET A 367 -13.58 7.06 -9.84
N ALA A 368 -14.84 7.48 -9.57
CA ALA A 368 -15.16 8.53 -8.60
C ALA A 368 -15.17 8.04 -7.15
N LEU A 369 -15.09 6.71 -6.92
CA LEU A 369 -15.09 6.10 -5.61
C LEU A 369 -13.74 6.31 -4.90
N SER A 370 -13.77 6.34 -3.56
CA SER A 370 -12.57 6.25 -2.73
C SER A 370 -11.89 4.87 -2.88
N GLY A 371 -10.62 4.76 -2.48
CA GLY A 371 -9.89 3.49 -2.56
C GLY A 371 -10.59 2.33 -1.82
N GLY A 372 -11.10 2.57 -0.61
CA GLY A 372 -11.86 1.57 0.15
C GLY A 372 -13.19 1.18 -0.51
N GLN A 373 -13.92 2.15 -1.10
CA GLN A 373 -15.15 1.89 -1.84
C GLN A 373 -14.89 1.07 -3.10
N LYS A 374 -13.83 1.37 -3.86
CA LYS A 374 -13.41 0.57 -5.02
C LYS A 374 -13.08 -0.87 -4.63
N GLN A 375 -12.44 -1.04 -3.48
CA GLN A 375 -12.10 -2.37 -2.98
C GLN A 375 -13.35 -3.17 -2.58
N ARG A 376 -14.30 -2.53 -1.88
CA ARG A 376 -15.60 -3.13 -1.58
C ARG A 376 -16.36 -3.50 -2.86
N LEU A 377 -16.31 -2.65 -3.88
CA LEU A 377 -16.92 -2.94 -5.19
C LEU A 377 -16.29 -4.15 -5.87
N ALA A 378 -14.95 -4.26 -5.90
CA ALA A 378 -14.28 -5.44 -6.46
C ALA A 378 -14.66 -6.74 -5.73
N VAL A 379 -14.83 -6.67 -4.40
CA VAL A 379 -15.34 -7.79 -3.60
C VAL A 379 -16.81 -8.08 -3.90
N ALA A 380 -17.67 -7.05 -4.08
CA ALA A 380 -19.06 -7.22 -4.50
C ALA A 380 -19.15 -8.01 -5.80
N CYS A 381 -18.35 -7.64 -6.80
CA CYS A 381 -18.25 -8.33 -8.07
C CYS A 381 -17.86 -9.81 -7.91
N ALA A 382 -16.87 -10.06 -7.04
CA ALA A 382 -16.45 -11.42 -6.74
C ALA A 382 -17.59 -12.26 -6.11
N LEU A 383 -18.34 -11.68 -5.16
CA LEU A 383 -19.46 -12.36 -4.50
C LEU A 383 -20.61 -12.70 -5.45
N LEU A 384 -20.95 -11.76 -6.33
CA LEU A 384 -22.04 -11.94 -7.31
C LEU A 384 -21.71 -13.01 -8.33
N ALA A 385 -20.45 -13.15 -8.71
CA ALA A 385 -19.97 -14.16 -9.63
C ALA A 385 -19.98 -15.61 -9.05
N GLY A 386 -20.26 -15.79 -7.75
CA GLY A 386 -20.43 -17.10 -7.10
C GLY A 386 -19.15 -17.91 -6.96
N TRP A 387 -18.01 -17.27 -6.78
CA TRP A 387 -16.72 -17.91 -6.64
C TRP A 387 -16.60 -18.67 -5.30
N GLU A 388 -15.89 -19.79 -5.33
CA GLU A 388 -15.65 -20.64 -4.17
C GLU A 388 -14.29 -20.34 -3.50
N VAL A 389 -13.39 -19.66 -4.23
CA VAL A 389 -12.06 -19.26 -3.77
C VAL A 389 -11.89 -17.76 -4.03
N LEU A 390 -11.61 -16.99 -3.00
CA LEU A 390 -11.30 -15.55 -3.09
C LEU A 390 -9.82 -15.32 -2.82
N LEU A 391 -9.16 -14.67 -3.74
CA LEU A 391 -7.75 -14.32 -3.70
C LEU A 391 -7.64 -12.79 -3.59
N LEU A 392 -6.99 -12.29 -2.56
CA LEU A 392 -6.82 -10.85 -2.31
C LEU A 392 -5.33 -10.51 -2.35
N ASP A 393 -4.95 -9.54 -3.20
CA ASP A 393 -3.56 -9.06 -3.31
C ASP A 393 -3.45 -7.69 -2.67
N GLU A 394 -2.79 -7.59 -1.51
CA GLU A 394 -2.57 -6.37 -0.70
C GLU A 394 -3.86 -5.55 -0.44
N PRO A 395 -4.91 -6.14 0.13
CA PRO A 395 -6.23 -5.48 0.24
C PRO A 395 -6.28 -4.30 1.22
N THR A 396 -5.27 -4.09 2.03
CA THR A 396 -5.23 -3.02 3.04
C THR A 396 -4.13 -2.00 2.81
N SER A 397 -3.49 -2.03 1.64
CA SER A 397 -2.41 -1.08 1.31
C SER A 397 -2.93 0.36 1.30
N GLY A 398 -2.29 1.25 2.07
CA GLY A 398 -2.70 2.65 2.18
C GLY A 398 -4.02 2.89 2.94
N LEU A 399 -4.58 1.90 3.65
CA LEU A 399 -5.79 2.08 4.43
C LEU A 399 -5.50 2.53 5.87
N ASP A 400 -6.34 3.42 6.38
CA ASP A 400 -6.39 3.75 7.80
C ASP A 400 -6.93 2.57 8.64
N PHE A 401 -6.91 2.74 9.96
CA PHE A 401 -7.38 1.70 10.87
C PHE A 401 -8.86 1.34 10.66
N GLY A 402 -9.73 2.33 10.44
CA GLY A 402 -11.16 2.13 10.25
C GLY A 402 -11.46 1.26 9.03
N HIS A 403 -10.93 1.66 7.88
CA HIS A 403 -11.10 0.92 6.64
C HIS A 403 -10.44 -0.47 6.68
N MET A 404 -9.28 -0.62 7.33
CA MET A 404 -8.66 -1.93 7.54
C MET A 404 -9.56 -2.86 8.35
N VAL A 405 -10.21 -2.37 9.41
CA VAL A 405 -11.16 -3.15 10.21
C VAL A 405 -12.40 -3.52 9.40
N GLU A 406 -12.91 -2.63 8.55
CA GLU A 406 -14.02 -2.94 7.62
C GLU A 406 -13.67 -4.08 6.68
N VAL A 407 -12.49 -4.02 6.03
CA VAL A 407 -12.01 -5.10 5.16
C VAL A 407 -11.84 -6.40 5.95
N SER A 408 -11.33 -6.32 7.19
CA SER A 408 -11.20 -7.49 8.07
C SER A 408 -12.55 -8.16 8.38
N ARG A 409 -13.57 -7.38 8.73
CA ARG A 409 -14.93 -7.88 8.98
C ARG A 409 -15.53 -8.51 7.71
N LEU A 410 -15.33 -7.85 6.57
CA LEU A 410 -15.78 -8.34 5.28
C LEU A 410 -15.16 -9.71 4.96
N VAL A 411 -13.85 -9.84 5.06
CA VAL A 411 -13.14 -11.10 4.78
C VAL A 411 -13.63 -12.22 5.70
N LYS A 412 -13.81 -11.94 7.00
CA LYS A 412 -14.36 -12.92 7.96
C LYS A 412 -15.80 -13.32 7.62
N GLY A 413 -16.66 -12.36 7.33
CA GLY A 413 -18.05 -12.65 6.94
C GLY A 413 -18.17 -13.44 5.65
N LEU A 414 -17.17 -13.33 4.73
CA LEU A 414 -17.09 -14.16 3.54
C LEU A 414 -16.63 -15.59 3.87
N ALA A 415 -15.68 -15.74 4.78
CA ALA A 415 -15.24 -17.05 5.25
C ALA A 415 -16.42 -17.83 5.89
N GLU A 416 -17.26 -17.18 6.68
CA GLU A 416 -18.49 -17.80 7.25
C GLU A 416 -19.47 -18.35 6.19
N ARG A 417 -19.32 -17.94 4.93
CA ARG A 417 -20.08 -18.47 3.78
C ARG A 417 -19.41 -19.66 3.08
N ASP A 418 -18.50 -20.34 3.76
CA ASP A 418 -17.81 -21.55 3.26
C ASP A 418 -16.83 -21.26 2.07
N ILE A 419 -16.40 -20.00 1.89
CA ILE A 419 -15.45 -19.58 0.86
C ILE A 419 -14.02 -19.79 1.37
N CYS A 420 -13.14 -20.37 0.55
CA CYS A 420 -11.70 -20.41 0.83
C CYS A 420 -11.08 -19.06 0.49
N ILE A 421 -10.38 -18.44 1.43
CA ILE A 421 -9.81 -17.11 1.22
C ILE A 421 -8.29 -17.16 1.38
N VAL A 422 -7.56 -16.62 0.40
CA VAL A 422 -6.11 -16.41 0.47
C VAL A 422 -5.83 -14.93 0.31
N VAL A 423 -5.12 -14.37 1.29
CA VAL A 423 -4.76 -12.94 1.33
C VAL A 423 -3.25 -12.79 1.28
N VAL A 424 -2.76 -12.14 0.25
CA VAL A 424 -1.37 -11.68 0.21
C VAL A 424 -1.29 -10.33 0.87
N THR A 425 -0.47 -10.17 1.91
CA THR A 425 -0.28 -8.87 2.56
C THR A 425 0.98 -8.79 3.41
N HIS A 426 1.45 -7.55 3.62
CA HIS A 426 2.49 -7.18 4.58
C HIS A 426 1.92 -6.55 5.87
N ASP A 427 0.61 -6.41 5.94
CA ASP A 427 -0.09 -5.77 7.04
C ASP A 427 -0.32 -6.77 8.18
N CYS A 428 0.60 -6.79 9.15
CA CYS A 428 0.52 -7.72 10.28
C CYS A 428 -0.69 -7.47 11.19
N GLU A 429 -1.14 -6.21 11.34
CA GLU A 429 -2.38 -5.90 12.08
C GLU A 429 -3.60 -6.53 11.41
N PHE A 430 -3.66 -6.44 10.07
CA PHE A 430 -4.72 -7.08 9.30
C PHE A 430 -4.62 -8.62 9.36
N LEU A 431 -3.42 -9.19 9.20
CA LEU A 431 -3.19 -10.64 9.32
C LEU A 431 -3.72 -11.18 10.66
N SER A 432 -3.30 -10.57 11.76
CA SER A 432 -3.67 -10.99 13.11
C SER A 432 -5.18 -10.88 13.39
N ARG A 433 -5.87 -9.95 12.71
CA ARG A 433 -7.32 -9.74 12.86
C ARG A 433 -8.17 -10.61 11.96
N SER A 434 -7.64 -10.97 10.78
CA SER A 434 -8.44 -11.52 9.69
C SER A 434 -8.11 -12.96 9.34
N CYS A 435 -6.86 -13.37 9.51
CA CYS A 435 -6.38 -14.66 9.05
C CYS A 435 -6.40 -15.70 10.17
N ASP A 436 -6.86 -16.91 9.82
CA ASP A 436 -6.82 -18.06 10.72
C ASP A 436 -5.41 -18.68 10.74
N PHE A 437 -4.70 -18.56 9.60
CA PHE A 437 -3.37 -19.11 9.40
C PHE A 437 -2.49 -18.17 8.58
N ALA A 438 -1.16 -18.28 8.72
CA ALA A 438 -0.19 -17.57 7.90
C ALA A 438 0.78 -18.54 7.21
N TYR A 439 1.17 -18.22 5.98
CA TYR A 439 2.19 -18.92 5.20
C TYR A 439 3.25 -17.92 4.74
N GLU A 440 4.51 -18.19 4.99
CA GLU A 440 5.62 -17.36 4.49
C GLU A 440 6.12 -17.90 3.16
N LEU A 441 6.09 -17.07 2.11
CA LEU A 441 6.55 -17.40 0.78
C LEU A 441 8.04 -17.13 0.64
N GLU A 442 8.78 -18.13 0.18
CA GLU A 442 10.23 -18.05 -0.04
C GLU A 442 10.56 -17.85 -1.52
N ALA A 443 11.75 -17.29 -1.79
CA ALA A 443 12.26 -17.12 -3.15
C ALA A 443 12.55 -18.48 -3.81
N GLY A 444 12.37 -18.56 -5.14
CA GLY A 444 12.61 -19.74 -5.95
C GLY A 444 14.03 -19.91 -6.46
#